data_eb8cb6be5573fca2913fb87b330093e3
#
_entry.id   eb8cb6be5573fca2913fb87b330093e3
#
_cell.length_a   1.000
_cell.length_b   1.000
_cell.length_c   1.000
_cell.angle_alpha   90.00
_cell.angle_beta   90.00
_cell.angle_gamma   90.00
#
_symmetry.space_group_name_H-M   'P 1'
#
loop_
_entity.id
_entity.type
_entity.pdbx_description
1 polymer ?
#
loop_
_entity_poly.entity_id
_entity_poly.type
_entity_poly.pdbx_seq_one_letter_code
_entity_poly.pdbx_strand_id
1 'polypeptide(L)'
;MPQLIGQKVTDVLAFEGNIYKLKVVSNILKTKKNRSGETVRSIRVDAQNQDLIVWGRENFHNMETGISPVEAKQNDFAFLKAKIWGWSKYLPLDFTNGQRAKFSFNVSNSLREKGSLLFQQGGRKDIYSNEEEALLKNISDKVGQIIVNTQIL
;
A
#
# COMPACT_ATOMS: atom_id res chain seq x y z
N MET A 1 33.88 -8.01 -13.81
CA MET A 1 33.70 -6.67 -13.19
C MET A 1 32.27 -6.13 -13.33
N PRO A 2 31.66 -5.98 -14.51
CA PRO A 2 30.28 -5.45 -14.60
C PRO A 2 29.24 -6.29 -13.87
N GLN A 3 29.32 -7.60 -13.91
CA GLN A 3 28.41 -8.49 -13.18
C GLN A 3 28.48 -8.33 -11.66
N LEU A 4 29.68 -8.08 -11.12
CA LEU A 4 29.87 -7.90 -9.67
C LEU A 4 29.24 -6.60 -9.17
N ILE A 5 29.31 -5.53 -9.98
CA ILE A 5 28.65 -4.25 -9.66
C ILE A 5 27.15 -4.41 -9.70
N GLY A 6 26.60 -5.04 -10.75
CA GLY A 6 25.18 -5.30 -10.87
C GLY A 6 24.63 -6.10 -9.70
N GLN A 7 25.35 -7.12 -9.24
CA GLN A 7 24.96 -7.90 -8.06
C GLN A 7 24.95 -7.04 -6.79
N LYS A 8 25.99 -6.24 -6.56
CA LYS A 8 26.04 -5.33 -5.40
C LYS A 8 24.88 -4.32 -5.40
N VAL A 9 24.52 -3.79 -6.57
CA VAL A 9 23.35 -2.89 -6.69
C VAL A 9 22.08 -3.65 -6.35
N THR A 10 21.87 -4.84 -6.90
CA THR A 10 20.71 -5.68 -6.60
C THR A 10 20.59 -6.00 -5.10
N ASP A 11 21.71 -6.29 -4.44
CA ASP A 11 21.76 -6.56 -3.00
C ASP A 11 21.33 -5.32 -2.17
N VAL A 12 21.77 -4.13 -2.57
CA VAL A 12 21.32 -2.86 -1.95
C VAL A 12 19.83 -2.66 -2.15
N LEU A 13 19.31 -2.88 -3.36
CA LEU A 13 17.88 -2.75 -3.64
C LEU A 13 17.05 -3.72 -2.80
N ALA A 14 17.48 -4.97 -2.68
CA ALA A 14 16.81 -5.96 -1.86
C ALA A 14 16.80 -5.57 -0.38
N PHE A 15 17.92 -5.10 0.14
CA PHE A 15 18.04 -4.68 1.54
C PHE A 15 17.16 -3.47 1.84
N GLU A 16 17.26 -2.40 1.07
CA GLU A 16 16.47 -1.18 1.27
C GLU A 16 14.98 -1.42 1.03
N GLY A 17 14.61 -2.22 0.03
CA GLY A 17 13.24 -2.62 -0.22
C GLY A 17 12.61 -3.38 0.95
N ASN A 18 13.37 -4.26 1.61
CA ASN A 18 12.88 -4.95 2.81
C ASN A 18 12.73 -4.01 4.02
N ILE A 19 13.63 -3.05 4.20
CA ILE A 19 13.47 -2.00 5.23
C ILE A 19 12.20 -1.19 4.96
N TYR A 20 11.99 -0.75 3.73
CA TYR A 20 10.78 -0.06 3.31
C TYR A 20 9.52 -0.86 3.64
N LYS A 21 9.48 -2.13 3.24
CA LYS A 21 8.37 -3.05 3.54
C LYS A 21 8.06 -3.09 5.03
N LEU A 22 9.08 -3.26 5.89
CA LEU A 22 8.90 -3.35 7.33
C LEU A 22 8.31 -2.07 7.91
N LYS A 23 8.77 -0.90 7.45
CA LYS A 23 8.24 0.40 7.87
C LYS A 23 6.80 0.60 7.43
N VAL A 24 6.48 0.31 6.17
CA VAL A 24 5.12 0.40 5.64
C VAL A 24 4.18 -0.53 6.41
N VAL A 25 4.56 -1.78 6.65
CA VAL A 25 3.79 -2.74 7.46
C VAL A 25 3.55 -2.18 8.86
N SER A 26 4.59 -1.64 9.51
CA SER A 26 4.46 -1.02 10.84
C SER A 26 3.48 0.15 10.82
N ASN A 27 3.55 1.01 9.81
CA ASN A 27 2.65 2.14 9.67
C ASN A 27 1.19 1.70 9.46
N ILE A 28 0.95 0.68 8.62
CA ILE A 28 -0.39 0.10 8.44
C ILE A 28 -0.94 -0.44 9.77
N LEU A 29 -0.14 -1.18 10.51
CA LEU A 29 -0.55 -1.74 11.80
C LEU A 29 -0.91 -0.67 12.83
N LYS A 30 -0.16 0.45 12.86
CA LYS A 30 -0.46 1.60 13.74
C LYS A 30 -1.83 2.24 13.44
N THR A 31 -2.30 2.18 12.21
CA THR A 31 -3.59 2.78 11.83
C THR A 31 -4.80 2.02 12.38
N LYS A 32 -4.63 0.81 12.87
CA LYS A 32 -5.72 -0.12 13.26
C LYS A 32 -6.74 -0.41 12.15
N LYS A 33 -6.41 -0.07 10.90
CA LYS A 33 -7.27 -0.29 9.71
C LYS A 33 -7.04 -1.64 9.03
N ASN A 34 -5.98 -2.35 9.42
CA ASN A 34 -5.65 -3.67 8.88
C ASN A 34 -6.50 -4.77 9.56
N ARG A 35 -7.78 -4.83 9.20
CA ARG A 35 -8.77 -5.71 9.86
C ARG A 35 -8.56 -7.19 9.52
N SER A 36 -8.41 -7.52 8.24
CA SER A 36 -8.21 -8.90 7.77
C SER A 36 -6.75 -9.34 7.75
N GLY A 37 -5.81 -8.41 7.84
CA GLY A 37 -4.37 -8.66 7.66
C GLY A 37 -3.94 -8.92 6.21
N GLU A 38 -4.86 -8.97 5.27
CA GLU A 38 -4.56 -9.32 3.88
C GLU A 38 -3.69 -8.29 3.18
N THR A 39 -3.90 -7.00 3.45
CA THR A 39 -3.08 -5.93 2.85
C THR A 39 -1.62 -6.07 3.27
N VAL A 40 -1.36 -6.28 4.56
CA VAL A 40 0.00 -6.49 5.07
C VAL A 40 0.64 -7.74 4.46
N ARG A 41 -0.09 -8.85 4.39
CA ARG A 41 0.42 -10.10 3.80
C ARG A 41 0.68 -10.00 2.30
N SER A 42 0.04 -9.07 1.61
CA SER A 42 0.20 -8.89 0.17
C SER A 42 1.48 -8.13 -0.21
N ILE A 43 2.11 -7.42 0.73
CA ILE A 43 3.30 -6.62 0.43
C ILE A 43 4.50 -7.54 0.22
N ARG A 44 5.04 -7.52 -0.98
CA ARG A 44 6.22 -8.29 -1.39
C ARG A 44 7.26 -7.38 -2.02
N VAL A 45 8.52 -7.72 -1.83
CA VAL A 45 9.67 -7.05 -2.41
C VAL A 45 10.33 -8.00 -3.38
N ASP A 46 10.59 -7.54 -4.57
CA ASP A 46 11.33 -8.25 -5.61
C ASP A 46 12.45 -7.34 -6.12
N ALA A 47 13.68 -7.81 -6.01
CA ALA A 47 14.86 -7.09 -6.47
C ALA A 47 15.66 -8.02 -7.39
N GLN A 48 15.63 -7.73 -8.70
CA GLN A 48 16.29 -8.52 -9.73
C GLN A 48 16.82 -7.61 -10.82
N ASN A 49 17.95 -7.96 -11.42
CA ASN A 49 18.51 -7.26 -12.57
C ASN A 49 18.64 -5.73 -12.39
N GLN A 50 18.99 -5.30 -11.18
CA GLN A 50 19.09 -3.87 -10.81
C GLN A 50 17.74 -3.12 -10.78
N ASP A 51 16.62 -3.85 -10.76
CA ASP A 51 15.29 -3.30 -10.56
C ASP A 51 14.77 -3.65 -9.17
N LEU A 52 13.97 -2.75 -8.60
CA LEU A 52 13.24 -2.96 -7.36
C LEU A 52 11.75 -2.79 -7.61
N ILE A 53 10.99 -3.84 -7.34
CA ILE A 53 9.53 -3.80 -7.44
C ILE A 53 8.95 -4.12 -6.07
N VAL A 54 8.06 -3.27 -5.60
CA VAL A 54 7.28 -3.52 -4.39
C VAL A 54 5.83 -3.78 -4.80
N TRP A 55 5.37 -4.97 -4.52
CA TRP A 55 4.02 -5.41 -4.82
C TRP A 55 3.09 -5.23 -3.63
N GLY A 56 1.85 -4.88 -3.90
CA GLY A 56 0.78 -4.82 -2.92
C GLY A 56 -0.57 -5.14 -3.57
N ARG A 57 -1.62 -5.25 -2.77
CA ARG A 57 -2.98 -5.38 -3.30
C ARG A 57 -3.37 -4.14 -4.10
N GLU A 58 -4.29 -4.31 -5.03
CA GLU A 58 -4.83 -3.23 -5.88
C GLU A 58 -5.30 -2.00 -5.08
N ASN A 59 -5.89 -2.22 -3.92
CA ASN A 59 -6.38 -1.15 -3.05
C ASN A 59 -5.33 -0.61 -2.05
N PHE A 60 -4.07 -1.00 -2.18
CA PHE A 60 -3.02 -0.57 -1.25
C PHE A 60 -2.85 0.96 -1.23
N HIS A 61 -2.84 1.61 -2.40
CA HIS A 61 -2.70 3.06 -2.48
C HIS A 61 -3.87 3.80 -1.82
N ASN A 62 -5.06 3.22 -1.80
CA ASN A 62 -6.24 3.81 -1.15
C ASN A 62 -6.10 3.95 0.37
N MET A 63 -5.09 3.35 0.96
CA MET A 63 -4.78 3.55 2.38
C MET A 63 -4.28 4.97 2.67
N GLU A 64 -3.70 5.65 1.68
CA GLU A 64 -3.30 7.06 1.79
C GLU A 64 -4.26 8.01 1.07
N THR A 65 -4.72 7.65 -0.11
CA THR A 65 -5.58 8.54 -0.93
C THR A 65 -7.06 8.47 -0.56
N GLY A 66 -7.48 7.35 0.02
CA GLY A 66 -8.90 7.02 0.13
C GLY A 66 -9.48 6.57 -1.22
N ILE A 67 -10.79 6.37 -1.27
CA ILE A 67 -11.53 5.97 -2.46
C ILE A 67 -12.30 7.18 -2.98
N SER A 68 -12.04 7.62 -4.20
CA SER A 68 -12.76 8.71 -4.85
C SER A 68 -14.15 8.25 -5.33
N PRO A 69 -15.11 9.18 -5.55
CA PRO A 69 -16.39 8.84 -6.17
C PRO A 69 -16.25 8.21 -7.55
N VAL A 70 -15.24 8.61 -8.31
CA VAL A 70 -14.96 8.06 -9.65
C VAL A 70 -14.57 6.59 -9.56
N GLU A 71 -13.59 6.26 -8.68
CA GLU A 71 -13.18 4.88 -8.44
C GLU A 71 -14.32 4.00 -7.92
N ALA A 72 -15.13 4.54 -7.00
CA ALA A 72 -16.29 3.81 -6.47
C ALA A 72 -17.35 3.52 -7.56
N LYS A 73 -17.49 4.40 -8.55
CA LYS A 73 -18.43 4.22 -9.69
C LYS A 73 -17.93 3.27 -10.76
N GLN A 74 -16.61 3.04 -10.85
CA GLN A 74 -16.03 2.05 -11.78
C GLN A 74 -16.45 0.62 -11.44
N ASN A 75 -16.80 0.36 -10.19
CA ASN A 75 -17.32 -0.93 -9.76
C ASN A 75 -18.84 -0.98 -9.90
N ASP A 76 -19.36 -2.14 -10.31
CA ASP A 76 -20.79 -2.42 -10.21
C ASP A 76 -21.27 -2.24 -8.78
N PHE A 77 -22.49 -1.65 -8.61
CA PHE A 77 -23.02 -1.36 -7.28
C PHE A 77 -23.22 -2.62 -6.43
N ALA A 78 -23.68 -3.70 -7.04
CA ALA A 78 -23.87 -4.98 -6.34
C ALA A 78 -22.54 -5.55 -5.84
N PHE A 79 -21.50 -5.45 -6.67
CA PHE A 79 -20.16 -5.88 -6.33
C PHE A 79 -19.56 -5.04 -5.19
N LEU A 80 -19.68 -3.71 -5.27
CA LEU A 80 -19.22 -2.80 -4.21
C LEU A 80 -19.94 -3.11 -2.88
N LYS A 81 -21.26 -3.28 -2.93
CA LYS A 81 -22.06 -3.64 -1.75
C LYS A 81 -21.63 -4.99 -1.16
N ALA A 82 -21.34 -5.99 -1.97
CA ALA A 82 -20.85 -7.29 -1.51
C ALA A 82 -19.48 -7.18 -0.83
N LYS A 83 -18.57 -6.37 -1.38
CA LYS A 83 -17.27 -6.07 -0.74
C LYS A 83 -17.45 -5.40 0.62
N ILE A 84 -18.30 -4.39 0.73
CA ILE A 84 -18.58 -3.70 1.99
C ILE A 84 -19.22 -4.65 3.01
N TRP A 85 -20.13 -5.52 2.57
CA TRP A 85 -20.71 -6.58 3.40
C TRP A 85 -19.62 -7.48 3.99
N GLY A 86 -18.74 -8.01 3.15
CA GLY A 86 -17.63 -8.86 3.57
C GLY A 86 -16.71 -8.15 4.57
N TRP A 87 -16.34 -6.91 4.26
CA TRP A 87 -15.49 -6.09 5.13
C TRP A 87 -16.17 -5.77 6.47
N SER A 88 -17.48 -5.55 6.51
CA SER A 88 -18.22 -5.22 7.73
C SER A 88 -18.17 -6.31 8.80
N LYS A 89 -17.82 -7.55 8.41
CA LYS A 89 -17.61 -8.67 9.36
C LYS A 89 -16.42 -8.45 10.29
N TYR A 90 -15.46 -7.64 9.87
CA TYR A 90 -14.26 -7.30 10.66
C TYR A 90 -14.44 -6.05 11.52
N LEU A 91 -15.58 -5.38 11.44
CA LEU A 91 -15.88 -4.25 12.31
C LEU A 91 -16.27 -4.77 13.71
N PRO A 92 -15.92 -4.04 14.78
CA PRO A 92 -16.30 -4.36 16.15
C PRO A 92 -17.78 -3.99 16.41
N LEU A 93 -18.68 -4.44 15.52
CA LEU A 93 -20.10 -4.14 15.55
C LEU A 93 -20.89 -5.45 15.39
N ASP A 94 -21.83 -5.66 16.29
CA ASP A 94 -22.69 -6.84 16.27
C ASP A 94 -23.93 -6.58 15.39
N PHE A 95 -23.72 -6.63 14.08
CA PHE A 95 -24.79 -6.43 13.11
C PHE A 95 -25.60 -7.71 12.89
N THR A 96 -26.92 -7.61 12.96
CA THR A 96 -27.79 -8.59 12.32
C THR A 96 -27.62 -8.56 10.79
N ASN A 97 -28.06 -9.61 10.09
CA ASN A 97 -27.96 -9.63 8.61
C ASN A 97 -28.70 -8.45 7.95
N GLY A 98 -29.87 -8.08 8.48
CA GLY A 98 -30.63 -6.93 7.97
C GLY A 98 -29.90 -5.59 8.19
N GLN A 99 -29.32 -5.40 9.36
CA GLN A 99 -28.52 -4.20 9.67
C GLN A 99 -27.26 -4.14 8.80
N ARG A 100 -26.59 -5.27 8.57
CA ARG A 100 -25.42 -5.38 7.70
C ARG A 100 -25.77 -5.05 6.25
N ALA A 101 -26.93 -5.51 5.75
CA ALA A 101 -27.42 -5.19 4.42
C ALA A 101 -27.65 -3.68 4.24
N LYS A 102 -28.33 -3.06 5.21
CA LYS A 102 -28.59 -1.60 5.21
C LYS A 102 -27.30 -0.80 5.31
N PHE A 103 -26.38 -1.20 6.18
CA PHE A 103 -25.04 -0.60 6.31
C PHE A 103 -24.29 -0.66 4.99
N SER A 104 -24.21 -1.84 4.36
CA SER A 104 -23.49 -2.04 3.09
C SER A 104 -24.08 -1.19 1.96
N PHE A 105 -25.40 -1.08 1.89
CA PHE A 105 -26.09 -0.23 0.92
C PHE A 105 -25.78 1.26 1.14
N ASN A 106 -25.90 1.75 2.37
CA ASN A 106 -25.67 3.16 2.70
C ASN A 106 -24.21 3.57 2.45
N VAL A 107 -23.25 2.72 2.86
CA VAL A 107 -21.81 2.99 2.65
C VAL A 107 -21.49 2.98 1.16
N SER A 108 -22.04 2.04 0.38
CA SER A 108 -21.81 2.00 -1.07
C SER A 108 -22.34 3.25 -1.77
N ASN A 109 -23.53 3.74 -1.40
CA ASN A 109 -24.06 4.99 -1.93
C ASN A 109 -23.17 6.18 -1.57
N SER A 110 -22.79 6.29 -0.30
CA SER A 110 -21.92 7.38 0.17
C SER A 110 -20.57 7.39 -0.57
N LEU A 111 -19.96 6.23 -0.77
CA LEU A 111 -18.71 6.12 -1.53
C LEU A 111 -18.87 6.59 -2.98
N ARG A 112 -19.98 6.26 -3.63
CA ARG A 112 -20.25 6.67 -5.02
C ARG A 112 -20.61 8.15 -5.18
N GLU A 113 -21.14 8.77 -4.14
CA GLU A 113 -21.51 10.18 -4.14
C GLU A 113 -20.38 11.10 -3.66
N LYS A 114 -19.72 10.74 -2.58
CA LYS A 114 -18.80 11.61 -1.84
C LYS A 114 -17.36 11.07 -1.75
N GLY A 115 -17.16 9.80 -2.05
CA GLY A 115 -15.92 9.10 -1.74
C GLY A 115 -15.82 8.72 -0.26
N SER A 116 -14.70 8.10 0.09
CA SER A 116 -14.39 7.77 1.48
C SER A 116 -14.08 9.01 2.31
N LEU A 117 -14.21 8.91 3.63
CA LEU A 117 -13.87 10.02 4.53
C LEU A 117 -12.41 10.46 4.36
N LEU A 118 -11.48 9.52 4.18
CA LEU A 118 -10.08 9.82 3.93
C LEU A 118 -9.89 10.64 2.65
N PHE A 119 -10.59 10.28 1.56
CA PHE A 119 -10.58 11.05 0.32
C PHE A 119 -11.11 12.47 0.52
N GLN A 120 -12.24 12.61 1.21
CA GLN A 120 -12.85 13.93 1.51
C GLN A 120 -11.93 14.83 2.36
N GLN A 121 -11.05 14.25 3.16
CA GLN A 121 -10.06 14.95 3.99
C GLN A 121 -8.75 15.26 3.24
N GLY A 122 -8.64 14.92 1.96
CA GLY A 122 -7.43 15.15 1.16
C GLY A 122 -6.35 14.09 1.29
N GLY A 123 -6.69 12.94 1.87
CA GLY A 123 -5.74 11.84 2.04
C GLY A 123 -4.78 11.99 3.22
N ARG A 124 -3.75 11.16 3.24
CA ARG A 124 -2.61 11.15 4.19
C ARG A 124 -1.35 10.66 3.47
N LYS A 125 -0.18 10.83 4.10
CA LYS A 125 1.12 10.43 3.49
C LYS A 125 1.98 9.55 4.39
N ASP A 126 1.49 9.15 5.54
CA ASP A 126 2.27 8.52 6.61
C ASP A 126 2.21 6.98 6.60
N ILE A 127 1.71 6.38 5.54
CA ILE A 127 1.73 4.92 5.37
C ILE A 127 2.91 4.50 4.50
N TYR A 128 2.98 4.99 3.26
CA TYR A 128 4.02 4.60 2.32
C TYR A 128 4.74 5.78 1.65
N SER A 129 4.08 6.91 1.37
CA SER A 129 4.68 8.02 0.62
C SER A 129 5.93 8.60 1.27
N ASN A 130 5.91 8.85 2.57
CA ASN A 130 7.09 9.34 3.29
C ASN A 130 8.22 8.30 3.32
N GLU A 131 7.89 7.02 3.39
CA GLU A 131 8.86 5.93 3.37
C GLU A 131 9.45 5.73 1.97
N GLU A 132 8.69 6.02 0.92
CA GLU A 132 9.15 5.97 -0.46
C GLU A 132 10.23 7.02 -0.73
N GLU A 133 10.05 8.25 -0.25
CA GLU A 133 11.07 9.30 -0.34
C GLU A 133 12.38 8.88 0.35
N ALA A 134 12.28 8.30 1.55
CA ALA A 134 13.42 7.79 2.29
C ALA A 134 14.10 6.61 1.56
N LEU A 135 13.33 5.71 0.98
CA LEU A 135 13.81 4.58 0.17
C LEU A 135 14.64 5.07 -1.01
N LEU A 136 14.09 5.99 -1.80
CA LEU A 136 14.76 6.53 -2.99
C LEU A 136 16.08 7.23 -2.62
N LYS A 137 16.08 8.01 -1.55
CA LYS A 137 17.31 8.65 -1.05
C LYS A 137 18.36 7.63 -0.64
N ASN A 138 18.00 6.65 0.16
CA ASN A 138 18.93 5.62 0.65
C ASN A 138 19.53 4.80 -0.49
N ILE A 139 18.71 4.43 -1.47
CA ILE A 139 19.19 3.71 -2.67
C ILE A 139 20.17 4.59 -3.44
N SER A 140 19.81 5.83 -3.71
CA SER A 140 20.68 6.77 -4.46
C SER A 140 22.05 6.94 -3.80
N ASP A 141 22.06 7.16 -2.49
CA ASP A 141 23.31 7.35 -1.72
C ASP A 141 24.19 6.08 -1.76
N LYS A 142 23.61 4.89 -1.53
CA LYS A 142 24.36 3.65 -1.49
C LYS A 142 24.83 3.17 -2.86
N VAL A 143 24.00 3.32 -3.88
CA VAL A 143 24.39 2.98 -5.27
C VAL A 143 25.47 3.94 -5.76
N GLY A 144 25.35 5.23 -5.44
CA GLY A 144 26.38 6.23 -5.72
C GLY A 144 27.73 5.86 -5.12
N GLN A 145 27.77 5.41 -3.86
CA GLN A 145 28.99 4.93 -3.21
C GLN A 145 29.60 3.70 -3.88
N ILE A 146 28.77 2.75 -4.34
CA ILE A 146 29.26 1.59 -5.10
C ILE A 146 29.96 2.02 -6.38
N ILE A 147 29.36 2.95 -7.13
CA ILE A 147 29.92 3.44 -8.40
C ILE A 147 31.24 4.17 -8.17
N VAL A 148 31.30 5.09 -7.21
CA VAL A 148 32.52 5.85 -6.88
C VAL A 148 33.64 4.91 -6.45
N ASN A 149 33.38 3.99 -5.55
CA ASN A 149 34.40 3.04 -5.03
C ASN A 149 34.90 2.07 -6.13
N THR A 150 34.16 1.87 -7.20
CA THR A 150 34.56 0.98 -8.29
C THR A 150 35.37 1.70 -9.37
N GLN A 151 35.22 3.05 -9.47
CA GLN A 151 35.99 3.85 -10.43
C GLN A 151 37.39 4.24 -9.92
N ILE A 152 37.66 4.05 -8.62
CA ILE A 152 38.95 4.41 -8.01
C ILE A 152 39.97 3.23 -8.05
N LEU A 153 39.55 2.06 -8.49
CA LEU A 153 40.38 0.86 -8.68
C LEU A 153 40.71 0.65 -10.14
#